data_f05e34d01fc4a045d650b606d24f7ab5
#
_entry.id   f05e34d01fc4a045d650b606d24f7ab5
#
_cell.length_a   1.000
_cell.length_b   1.000
_cell.length_c   1.000
_cell.angle_alpha   90.00
_cell.angle_beta   90.00
_cell.angle_gamma   90.00
#
_symmetry.space_group_name_H-M   'P 1'
#
loop_
_entity.id
_entity.type
_entity.pdbx_description
1 polymer ?
#
loop_
_entity_poly.entity_id
_entity_poly.type
_entity_poly.pdbx_seq_one_letter_code
_entity_poly.pdbx_strand_id
1 'polypeptide(L)'
;TKGKYVDKEGLRRQLQRLKKAWPELSVRIRRQIIPFGEVRRRLELVGAPYEPEQIGVSRARFRASFEKIPYMRSRFTVIDIAFRCGWMEQWLDKLFGKGGIWEIK
;
A
#
# COMPACT_ATOMS: atom_id res chain seq x y z
N THR A 1 10.67 12.96 4.01
CA THR A 1 10.80 11.86 4.98
C THR A 1 11.11 12.33 6.38
N LYS A 2 11.76 13.49 6.50
CA LYS A 2 12.14 14.06 7.80
C LYS A 2 10.93 14.26 8.73
N GLY A 3 9.78 14.67 8.20
CA GLY A 3 8.55 14.85 8.98
C GLY A 3 7.86 13.55 9.37
N LYS A 4 8.25 12.40 8.82
CA LYS A 4 7.70 11.09 9.14
C LYS A 4 8.55 10.32 10.14
N TYR A 5 9.80 10.73 10.33
CA TYR A 5 10.69 10.00 11.20
C TYR A 5 10.22 10.09 12.64
N VAL A 6 10.16 8.95 13.32
CA VAL A 6 9.87 8.83 14.73
C VAL A 6 10.89 7.91 15.37
N ASP A 7 11.25 8.21 16.62
CA ASP A 7 12.10 7.32 17.38
C ASP A 7 11.32 6.07 17.82
N LYS A 8 12.01 5.16 18.50
CA LYS A 8 11.42 3.91 18.97
C LYS A 8 10.21 4.14 19.88
N GLU A 9 10.30 5.12 20.78
CA GLU A 9 9.21 5.44 21.71
C GLU A 9 8.03 6.08 20.97
N GLY A 10 8.31 6.97 20.04
CA GLY A 10 7.27 7.56 19.17
C GLY A 10 6.55 6.52 18.34
N LEU A 11 7.28 5.58 17.77
CA LEU A 11 6.72 4.47 17.01
C LEU A 11 5.80 3.61 17.87
N ARG A 12 6.25 3.27 19.06
CA ARG A 12 5.45 2.47 20.00
C ARG A 12 4.13 3.16 20.35
N ARG A 13 4.15 4.47 20.61
CA ARG A 13 2.93 5.24 20.88
C ARG A 13 2.00 5.26 19.69
N GLN A 14 2.53 5.43 18.48
CA GLN A 14 1.72 5.41 17.26
C GLN A 14 1.06 4.07 17.04
N LEU A 15 1.78 2.97 17.24
CA LEU A 15 1.23 1.63 17.07
C LEU A 15 0.14 1.33 18.10
N GLN A 16 0.29 1.80 19.33
CA GLN A 16 -0.74 1.67 20.36
C GLN A 16 -2.01 2.42 19.98
N ARG A 17 -1.87 3.65 19.49
CA ARG A 17 -3.01 4.46 19.00
C ARG A 17 -3.70 3.78 17.82
N LEU A 18 -2.93 3.29 16.88
CA LEU A 18 -3.45 2.59 15.71
C LEU A 18 -4.23 1.34 16.11
N LYS A 19 -3.67 0.53 17.00
CA LYS A 19 -4.31 -0.67 17.50
C LYS A 19 -5.66 -0.37 18.14
N LYS A 20 -5.72 0.70 18.95
CA LYS A 20 -6.95 1.13 19.62
C LYS A 20 -7.99 1.65 18.64
N ALA A 21 -7.56 2.41 17.63
CA ALA A 21 -8.45 3.04 16.67
C ALA A 21 -8.83 2.12 15.49
N TRP A 22 -8.12 1.01 15.31
CA TRP A 22 -8.23 0.17 14.11
C TRP A 22 -9.64 -0.36 13.81
N PRO A 23 -10.41 -0.87 14.79
CA PRO A 23 -11.74 -1.39 14.48
C PRO A 23 -12.64 -0.36 13.82
N GLU A 24 -12.67 0.87 14.32
CA GLU A 24 -13.46 1.95 13.75
C GLU A 24 -12.83 2.47 12.46
N LEU A 25 -11.52 2.67 12.48
CA LEU A 25 -10.78 3.18 11.32
C LEU A 25 -10.91 2.25 10.11
N SER A 26 -10.80 0.94 10.30
CA SER A 26 -10.93 -0.03 9.21
C SER A 26 -12.30 0.02 8.55
N VAL A 27 -13.37 0.18 9.33
CA VAL A 27 -14.73 0.34 8.81
C VAL A 27 -14.84 1.60 7.98
N ARG A 28 -14.30 2.72 8.46
CA ARG A 28 -14.34 4.00 7.74
C ARG A 28 -13.57 3.93 6.44
N ILE A 29 -12.39 3.30 6.45
CA ILE A 29 -11.59 3.10 5.23
C ILE A 29 -12.35 2.29 4.20
N ARG A 30 -12.97 1.17 4.61
CA ARG A 30 -13.75 0.32 3.70
C ARG A 30 -14.91 1.05 3.05
N ARG A 31 -15.53 1.99 3.77
CA ARG A 31 -16.64 2.79 3.22
C ARG A 31 -16.17 3.83 2.21
N GLN A 32 -14.94 4.32 2.34
CA GLN A 32 -14.41 5.40 1.50
C GLN A 32 -13.67 4.89 0.27
N ILE A 33 -13.09 3.69 0.34
CA ILE A 33 -12.28 3.14 -0.74
C ILE A 33 -13.16 2.48 -1.79
N ILE A 34 -12.88 2.78 -3.06
CA ILE A 34 -13.47 2.07 -4.18
C ILE A 34 -12.74 0.72 -4.31
N PRO A 35 -13.46 -0.42 -4.44
CA PRO A 35 -12.80 -1.71 -4.61
C PRO A 35 -11.85 -1.72 -5.80
N PHE A 36 -10.75 -2.47 -5.69
CA PHE A 36 -9.73 -2.54 -6.73
C PHE A 36 -10.30 -2.94 -8.09
N GLY A 37 -11.17 -3.95 -8.13
CA GLY A 37 -11.78 -4.41 -9.38
C GLY A 37 -12.59 -3.31 -10.08
N GLU A 38 -13.27 -2.46 -9.31
CA GLU A 38 -14.03 -1.34 -9.85
C GLU A 38 -13.11 -0.26 -10.43
N VAL A 39 -12.02 0.08 -9.74
CA VAL A 39 -11.03 1.03 -10.26
C VAL A 39 -10.43 0.51 -11.56
N ARG A 40 -10.03 -0.76 -11.57
CA ARG A 40 -9.48 -1.40 -12.77
C ARG A 40 -10.45 -1.34 -13.94
N ARG A 41 -11.71 -1.67 -13.69
CA ARG A 41 -12.77 -1.62 -14.71
C ARG A 41 -12.93 -0.22 -15.30
N ARG A 42 -12.93 0.79 -14.46
CA ARG A 42 -13.04 2.19 -14.91
C ARG A 42 -11.84 2.61 -15.75
N LEU A 43 -10.64 2.24 -15.36
CA LEU A 43 -9.43 2.53 -16.15
C LEU A 43 -9.48 1.84 -17.51
N GLU A 44 -9.90 0.59 -17.54
CA GLU A 44 -10.04 -0.17 -18.79
C GLU A 44 -11.05 0.48 -19.73
N LEU A 45 -12.20 0.93 -19.21
CA LEU A 45 -13.26 1.57 -19.99
C LEU A 45 -12.80 2.85 -20.68
N VAL A 46 -11.94 3.64 -20.05
CA VAL A 46 -11.44 4.89 -20.62
C VAL A 46 -10.15 4.73 -21.40
N GLY A 47 -9.67 3.48 -21.56
CA GLY A 47 -8.44 3.21 -22.28
C GLY A 47 -7.16 3.58 -21.54
N ALA A 48 -7.23 3.81 -20.23
CA ALA A 48 -6.05 4.11 -19.42
C ALA A 48 -5.30 2.84 -19.02
N PRO A 49 -3.97 2.91 -18.78
CA PRO A 49 -3.22 1.77 -18.29
C PRO A 49 -3.74 1.30 -16.93
N TYR A 50 -3.85 -0.02 -16.77
CA TYR A 50 -4.28 -0.64 -15.52
C TYR A 50 -3.37 -1.81 -15.10
N GLU A 51 -2.35 -2.09 -15.88
CA GLU A 51 -1.32 -3.08 -15.56
C GLU A 51 0.06 -2.44 -15.71
N PRO A 52 1.04 -2.80 -14.85
CA PRO A 52 2.38 -2.17 -14.92
C PRO A 52 3.07 -2.38 -16.26
N GLU A 53 2.86 -3.51 -16.91
CA GLU A 53 3.47 -3.82 -18.21
C GLU A 53 3.03 -2.84 -19.31
N GLN A 54 1.84 -2.29 -19.19
CA GLN A 54 1.31 -1.34 -20.19
C GLN A 54 2.10 -0.03 -20.24
N ILE A 55 2.84 0.29 -19.17
CA ILE A 55 3.71 1.46 -19.11
C ILE A 55 5.20 1.08 -19.09
N GLY A 56 5.51 -0.17 -19.45
CA GLY A 56 6.89 -0.64 -19.53
C GLY A 56 7.55 -0.97 -18.20
N VAL A 57 6.75 -1.22 -17.16
CA VAL A 57 7.26 -1.58 -15.83
C VAL A 57 7.01 -3.07 -15.57
N SER A 58 8.07 -3.82 -15.25
CA SER A 58 7.90 -5.22 -14.88
C SER A 58 7.25 -5.33 -13.49
N ARG A 59 6.63 -6.46 -13.22
CA ARG A 59 6.02 -6.71 -11.90
C ARG A 59 7.05 -6.72 -10.78
N ALA A 60 8.23 -7.27 -11.05
CA ALA A 60 9.34 -7.24 -10.09
C ALA A 60 9.76 -5.81 -9.73
N ARG A 61 9.89 -4.95 -10.75
CA ARG A 61 10.23 -3.54 -10.55
C ARG A 61 9.11 -2.81 -9.83
N PHE A 62 7.87 -3.10 -10.17
CA PHE A 62 6.69 -2.53 -9.52
C PHE A 62 6.66 -2.89 -8.03
N ARG A 63 6.90 -4.17 -7.70
CA ARG A 63 7.02 -4.62 -6.31
C ARG A 63 8.11 -3.86 -5.56
N ALA A 64 9.30 -3.75 -6.15
CA ALA A 64 10.42 -3.06 -5.53
C ALA A 64 10.13 -1.59 -5.24
N SER A 65 9.30 -0.94 -6.08
CA SER A 65 8.95 0.46 -5.88
C SER A 65 8.12 0.69 -4.63
N PHE A 66 7.29 -0.27 -4.20
CA PHE A 66 6.52 -0.15 -2.96
C PHE A 66 7.40 0.01 -1.74
N GLU A 67 8.55 -0.65 -1.72
CA GLU A 67 9.49 -0.56 -0.60
C GLU A 67 10.11 0.83 -0.47
N LYS A 68 10.14 1.60 -1.57
CA LYS A 68 10.72 2.95 -1.63
C LYS A 68 9.71 4.05 -1.37
N ILE A 69 8.42 3.78 -1.51
CA ILE A 69 7.36 4.80 -1.37
C ILE A 69 7.45 5.57 -0.04
N PRO A 70 7.67 4.93 1.13
CA PRO A 70 7.74 5.67 2.39
C PRO A 70 8.84 6.73 2.45
N TYR A 71 9.88 6.60 1.61
CA TYR A 71 11.02 7.52 1.58
C TYR A 71 10.88 8.63 0.55
N MET A 72 9.86 8.59 -0.30
CA MET A 72 9.70 9.53 -1.41
C MET A 72 8.91 10.77 -1.05
N ARG A 73 8.06 10.70 -0.05
CA ARG A 73 7.17 11.78 0.35
C ARG A 73 7.14 11.96 1.86
N SER A 74 6.93 13.21 2.29
CA SER A 74 6.74 13.52 3.70
C SER A 74 5.31 13.25 4.18
N ARG A 75 4.35 13.17 3.24
CA ARG A 75 2.95 12.91 3.58
C ARG A 75 2.76 11.46 4.03
N PHE A 76 2.08 11.29 5.15
CA PHE A 76 1.78 9.98 5.71
C PHE A 76 0.68 9.28 4.89
N THR A 77 0.91 8.02 4.51
CA THR A 77 -0.01 7.23 3.69
C THR A 77 -0.25 5.85 4.31
N VAL A 78 -1.16 5.08 3.71
CA VAL A 78 -1.41 3.68 4.13
C VAL A 78 -0.15 2.81 3.99
N ILE A 79 0.73 3.15 3.06
CA ILE A 79 2.00 2.44 2.89
C ILE A 79 2.89 2.63 4.11
N ASP A 80 2.89 3.82 4.71
CA ASP A 80 3.63 4.08 5.95
C ASP A 80 3.08 3.24 7.11
N ILE A 81 1.76 3.02 7.16
CA ILE A 81 1.13 2.16 8.16
C ILE A 81 1.65 0.73 7.98
N ALA A 82 1.64 0.21 6.76
CA ALA A 82 2.13 -1.14 6.47
C ALA A 82 3.59 -1.31 6.87
N PHE A 83 4.42 -0.32 6.55
CA PHE A 83 5.85 -0.33 6.88
C PHE A 83 6.06 -0.36 8.39
N ARG A 84 5.38 0.51 9.13
CA ARG A 84 5.54 0.64 10.59
C ARG A 84 5.00 -0.56 11.37
N CYS A 85 3.96 -1.19 10.86
CA CYS A 85 3.40 -2.40 11.46
C CYS A 85 4.15 -3.67 11.06
N GLY A 86 5.13 -3.58 10.17
CA GLY A 86 5.85 -4.75 9.67
C GLY A 86 5.01 -5.61 8.73
N TRP A 87 3.97 -5.05 8.12
CA TRP A 87 3.06 -5.78 7.23
C TRP A 87 3.45 -5.71 5.75
N MET A 88 4.42 -4.87 5.41
CA MET A 88 4.79 -4.60 4.02
C MET A 88 5.11 -5.89 3.25
N GLU A 89 5.96 -6.75 3.82
CA GLU A 89 6.33 -8.01 3.18
C GLU A 89 5.10 -8.91 2.93
N GLN A 90 4.24 -9.05 3.92
CA GLN A 90 3.03 -9.86 3.80
C GLN A 90 2.09 -9.31 2.72
N TRP A 91 1.93 -8.00 2.66
CA TRP A 91 1.08 -7.37 1.67
C TRP A 91 1.65 -7.53 0.27
N LEU A 92 2.96 -7.36 0.12
CA LEU A 92 3.63 -7.57 -1.16
C LEU A 92 3.55 -9.03 -1.61
N ASP A 93 3.70 -9.97 -0.69
CA ASP A 93 3.57 -11.39 -1.01
C ASP A 93 2.14 -11.73 -1.48
N LYS A 94 1.14 -11.11 -0.89
CA LYS A 94 -0.24 -11.30 -1.35
C LYS A 94 -0.51 -10.73 -2.73
N LEU A 95 0.10 -9.60 -3.06
CA LEU A 95 -0.10 -8.95 -4.36
C LEU A 95 0.69 -9.62 -5.47
N PHE A 96 1.93 -10.02 -5.20
CA PHE A 96 2.88 -10.48 -6.21
C PHE A 96 3.19 -11.96 -6.14
N GLY A 97 2.75 -12.65 -5.09
CA GLY A 97 2.91 -14.10 -4.94
C GLY A 97 1.86 -14.86 -5.72
N LYS A 98 1.91 -16.19 -5.59
CA LYS A 98 0.99 -17.09 -6.28
C LYS A 98 -0.47 -16.75 -5.99
N GLY A 99 -1.25 -16.55 -7.03
CA GLY A 99 -2.66 -16.18 -6.91
C GLY A 99 -2.91 -14.70 -6.65
N GLY A 100 -1.86 -13.89 -6.54
CA GLY A 100 -1.98 -12.46 -6.32
C GLY A 100 -2.34 -11.70 -7.59
N ILE A 101 -2.84 -10.48 -7.42
CA ILE A 101 -3.29 -9.60 -8.51
C ILE A 101 -2.19 -9.38 -9.55
N TRP A 102 -0.96 -9.20 -9.09
CA TRP A 102 0.21 -8.98 -9.95
C TRP A 102 1.24 -10.10 -9.77
N GLU A 103 0.76 -11.34 -9.77
CA GLU A 103 1.63 -12.50 -9.61
C GLU A 103 2.85 -12.45 -10.54
N ILE A 104 4.03 -12.63 -9.96
CA ILE A 104 5.29 -12.74 -10.70
C ILE A 104 5.46 -14.22 -11.06
N LYS A 105 5.43 -14.50 -12.35
CA LYS A 105 5.58 -15.86 -12.89
C LYS A 105 7.01 -16.15 -13.30
#